data_37f1c52457a9f430080585b9c3abfd42
#
_entry.id   37f1c52457a9f430080585b9c3abfd42
#
_cell.length_a   1.000
_cell.length_b   1.000
_cell.length_c   1.000
_cell.angle_alpha   90.00
_cell.angle_beta   90.00
_cell.angle_gamma   90.00
#
_symmetry.space_group_name_H-M   'P 1'
#
loop_
_entity.id
_entity.type
_entity.pdbx_description
1 polymer ?
#
loop_
_entity_poly.entity_id
_entity_poly.type
_entity_poly.pdbx_seq_one_letter_code
_entity_poly.pdbx_strand_id
1 'polypeptide(L)'
;MNQSFYIGAVGAQQQLYHLNVHGDNIANVNTYGFKANKSYFQALLYQNWPGVEAELPMGVGTRMLKTTTDYSQGVPSETGRSLDFYIEGEGFFGLVDLATGEVTFTRNGAFIMSQLEEPTGEVDENGEPIMEKVFYLGDNEGRFVLNERGGLIPINDINAPDEELPIGIFDYTNYNGMIQLDDTRYLPVDKNGNLWYGDGKLVRRYLELSNVDLADEITKVIEAQRAYTAALKMVITSDEIESTINGLRT
;
A
#
# COMPACT_ATOMS: atom_id res chain seq x y z
N MET A 1 -15.42 -10.13 36.39
CA MET A 1 -15.45 -9.78 34.95
C MET A 1 -15.45 -11.05 34.13
N ASN A 2 -16.41 -11.23 33.27
CA ASN A 2 -16.60 -12.46 32.50
C ASN A 2 -15.65 -12.49 31.30
N GLN A 3 -15.02 -13.64 31.02
CA GLN A 3 -14.09 -13.79 29.89
C GLN A 3 -14.76 -13.51 28.54
N SER A 4 -16.04 -13.80 28.38
CA SER A 4 -16.83 -13.49 27.19
C SER A 4 -16.87 -12.00 26.85
N PHE A 5 -16.84 -11.13 27.87
CA PHE A 5 -16.72 -9.68 27.69
C PHE A 5 -15.41 -9.31 26.96
N TYR A 6 -14.27 -9.84 27.44
CA TYR A 6 -12.97 -9.53 26.81
C TYR A 6 -12.85 -10.11 25.41
N ILE A 7 -13.34 -11.34 25.19
CA ILE A 7 -13.35 -11.97 23.87
C ILE A 7 -14.21 -11.14 22.90
N GLY A 8 -15.39 -10.68 23.35
CA GLY A 8 -16.23 -9.82 22.56
C GLY A 8 -15.59 -8.46 22.23
N ALA A 9 -14.96 -7.82 23.22
CA ALA A 9 -14.28 -6.54 23.04
C ALA A 9 -13.09 -6.65 22.08
N VAL A 10 -12.22 -7.65 22.26
CA VAL A 10 -11.11 -7.93 21.34
C VAL A 10 -11.62 -8.28 19.94
N GLY A 11 -12.67 -9.11 19.83
CA GLY A 11 -13.31 -9.45 18.57
C GLY A 11 -13.83 -8.20 17.85
N ALA A 12 -14.52 -7.30 18.55
CA ALA A 12 -14.99 -6.04 17.99
C ALA A 12 -13.81 -5.18 17.47
N GLN A 13 -12.76 -5.03 18.25
CA GLN A 13 -11.58 -4.27 17.84
C GLN A 13 -10.92 -4.87 16.58
N GLN A 14 -10.82 -6.19 16.49
CA GLN A 14 -10.24 -6.84 15.31
C GLN A 14 -11.12 -6.64 14.07
N GLN A 15 -12.45 -6.68 14.22
CA GLN A 15 -13.36 -6.39 13.10
C GLN A 15 -13.30 -4.92 12.65
N LEU A 16 -13.02 -4.00 13.56
CA LEU A 16 -12.78 -2.60 13.21
C LEU A 16 -11.52 -2.44 12.34
N TYR A 17 -10.42 -3.13 12.69
CA TYR A 17 -9.22 -3.13 11.83
C TYR A 17 -9.50 -3.73 10.45
N HIS A 18 -10.29 -4.81 10.38
CA HIS A 18 -10.73 -5.41 9.12
C HIS A 18 -11.51 -4.41 8.27
N LEU A 19 -12.46 -3.72 8.89
CA LEU A 19 -13.27 -2.70 8.23
C LEU A 19 -12.40 -1.53 7.71
N ASN A 20 -11.38 -1.11 8.46
CA ASN A 20 -10.46 -0.06 8.03
C ASN A 20 -9.67 -0.46 6.78
N VAL A 21 -9.15 -1.71 6.72
CA VAL A 21 -8.41 -2.20 5.53
C VAL A 21 -9.30 -2.20 4.28
N HIS A 22 -10.54 -2.69 4.38
CA HIS A 22 -11.47 -2.69 3.24
C HIS A 22 -11.98 -1.29 2.90
N GLY A 23 -12.13 -0.42 3.90
CA GLY A 23 -12.45 0.99 3.70
C GLY A 23 -11.36 1.72 2.91
N ASP A 24 -10.10 1.45 3.22
CA ASP A 24 -8.94 1.97 2.52
C ASP A 24 -8.89 1.48 1.06
N ASN A 25 -9.11 0.19 0.82
CA ASN A 25 -9.22 -0.36 -0.53
C ASN A 25 -10.31 0.35 -1.35
N ILE A 26 -11.50 0.57 -0.76
CA ILE A 26 -12.60 1.26 -1.44
C ILE A 26 -12.26 2.72 -1.73
N ALA A 27 -11.62 3.42 -0.78
CA ALA A 27 -11.21 4.81 -0.97
C ALA A 27 -10.24 4.96 -2.17
N ASN A 28 -9.39 3.94 -2.37
CA ASN A 28 -8.35 3.92 -3.40
C ASN A 28 -8.72 3.13 -4.67
N VAL A 29 -10.00 2.81 -4.89
CA VAL A 29 -10.45 2.08 -6.10
C VAL A 29 -10.16 2.84 -7.39
N ASN A 30 -10.15 4.18 -7.35
CA ASN A 30 -9.86 5.04 -8.50
C ASN A 30 -8.42 5.59 -8.50
N THR A 31 -7.58 5.18 -7.54
CA THR A 31 -6.18 5.61 -7.47
C THR A 31 -5.33 4.77 -8.41
N TYR A 32 -4.65 5.41 -9.37
CA TYR A 32 -3.78 4.72 -10.31
C TYR A 32 -2.60 4.06 -9.62
N GLY A 33 -2.30 2.82 -10.00
CA GLY A 33 -1.19 2.04 -9.43
C GLY A 33 -1.42 1.53 -8.00
N PHE A 34 -2.59 1.75 -7.41
CA PHE A 34 -2.92 1.23 -6.10
C PHE A 34 -3.04 -0.30 -6.10
N LYS A 35 -2.54 -0.92 -5.06
CA LYS A 35 -2.60 -2.38 -4.83
C LYS A 35 -3.40 -2.69 -3.58
N ALA A 36 -4.43 -3.52 -3.73
CA ALA A 36 -5.35 -3.89 -2.66
C ALA A 36 -4.64 -4.53 -1.47
N ASN A 37 -5.03 -4.13 -0.28
CA ASN A 37 -4.56 -4.71 0.96
C ASN A 37 -5.49 -5.82 1.44
N LYS A 38 -4.93 -6.97 1.81
CA LYS A 38 -5.63 -8.14 2.36
C LYS A 38 -5.27 -8.34 3.82
N SER A 39 -6.27 -8.54 4.66
CA SER A 39 -6.09 -8.81 6.08
C SER A 39 -6.15 -10.30 6.37
N TYR A 40 -5.27 -10.79 7.24
CA TYR A 40 -5.22 -12.19 7.66
C TYR A 40 -5.47 -12.28 9.16
N PHE A 41 -6.38 -13.17 9.54
CA PHE A 41 -6.72 -13.45 10.93
C PHE A 41 -6.10 -14.75 11.42
N GLN A 42 -5.77 -14.78 12.70
CA GLN A 42 -5.31 -15.96 13.40
C GLN A 42 -6.11 -16.15 14.66
N ALA A 43 -6.54 -17.38 14.94
CA ALA A 43 -7.08 -17.75 16.23
C ALA A 43 -5.98 -17.68 17.30
N LEU A 44 -6.32 -17.13 18.47
CA LEU A 44 -5.45 -17.19 19.64
C LEU A 44 -5.41 -18.59 20.21
N LEU A 45 -4.34 -18.92 20.96
CA LEU A 45 -4.15 -20.23 21.55
C LEU A 45 -5.34 -20.59 22.47
N TYR A 46 -5.78 -21.84 22.38
CA TYR A 46 -6.79 -22.38 23.28
C TYR A 46 -6.18 -22.57 24.66
N GLN A 47 -6.95 -22.27 25.69
CA GLN A 47 -6.61 -22.57 27.07
C GLN A 47 -7.57 -23.64 27.60
N ASN A 48 -7.08 -24.54 28.45
CA ASN A 48 -7.95 -25.48 29.14
C ASN A 48 -8.68 -24.79 30.29
N TRP A 49 -9.93 -25.15 30.51
CA TRP A 49 -10.75 -24.58 31.60
C TRP A 49 -10.11 -24.92 32.94
N PRO A 50 -9.78 -23.95 33.81
CA PRO A 50 -9.16 -24.21 35.09
C PRO A 50 -10.11 -24.94 36.01
N GLY A 51 -9.63 -26.03 36.62
CA GLY A 51 -10.37 -26.79 37.65
C GLY A 51 -11.28 -27.93 37.13
N VAL A 52 -11.19 -28.26 35.83
CA VAL A 52 -11.90 -29.41 35.26
C VAL A 52 -10.88 -30.49 34.89
N GLU A 53 -11.06 -31.75 35.36
CA GLU A 53 -10.17 -32.87 35.01
C GLU A 53 -10.23 -33.27 33.53
N ALA A 54 -11.33 -32.92 32.82
CA ALA A 54 -11.44 -33.09 31.39
C ALA A 54 -10.75 -31.91 30.66
N GLU A 55 -9.92 -32.20 29.66
CA GLU A 55 -9.37 -31.18 28.77
C GLU A 55 -10.49 -30.54 27.94
N LEU A 56 -11.07 -29.47 28.47
CA LEU A 56 -12.05 -28.64 27.74
C LEU A 56 -11.33 -27.41 27.17
N PRO A 57 -10.97 -27.44 25.87
CA PRO A 57 -10.30 -26.32 25.25
C PRO A 57 -11.24 -25.12 25.14
N MET A 58 -10.81 -24.00 25.65
CA MET A 58 -11.53 -22.73 25.60
C MET A 58 -10.81 -21.78 24.66
N GLY A 59 -11.52 -21.25 23.66
CA GLY A 59 -10.99 -20.24 22.75
C GLY A 59 -10.81 -18.90 23.45
N VAL A 60 -9.70 -18.22 23.19
CA VAL A 60 -9.37 -16.89 23.78
C VAL A 60 -9.63 -15.75 22.81
N GLY A 61 -10.18 -16.03 21.63
CA GLY A 61 -10.53 -15.06 20.61
C GLY A 61 -9.63 -15.13 19.37
N THR A 62 -9.71 -14.09 18.54
CA THR A 62 -8.95 -13.95 17.30
C THR A 62 -8.18 -12.63 17.28
N ARG A 63 -7.09 -12.58 16.51
CA ARG A 63 -6.42 -11.32 16.22
C ARG A 63 -6.08 -11.22 14.73
N MET A 64 -6.00 -10.00 14.22
CA MET A 64 -5.41 -9.74 12.92
C MET A 64 -3.91 -10.00 13.02
N LEU A 65 -3.41 -10.91 12.18
CA LEU A 65 -2.00 -11.31 12.19
C LEU A 65 -1.14 -10.31 11.41
N LYS A 66 -1.59 -9.97 10.21
CA LYS A 66 -0.89 -9.07 9.29
C LYS A 66 -1.84 -8.55 8.22
N THR A 67 -1.46 -7.44 7.62
CA THR A 67 -1.94 -6.98 6.33
C THR A 67 -0.91 -7.32 5.26
N THR A 68 -1.34 -7.72 4.08
CA THR A 68 -0.45 -8.04 2.96
C THR A 68 -1.02 -7.38 1.72
N THR A 69 -0.18 -6.69 0.96
CA THR A 69 -0.56 -6.08 -0.32
C THR A 69 -0.64 -7.16 -1.41
N ASP A 70 -1.65 -7.08 -2.25
CA ASP A 70 -1.82 -7.92 -3.43
C ASP A 70 -1.20 -7.21 -4.64
N TYR A 71 -0.04 -7.65 -5.06
CA TYR A 71 0.70 -7.06 -6.19
C TYR A 71 0.21 -7.53 -7.56
N SER A 72 -0.93 -8.23 -7.65
CA SER A 72 -1.51 -8.59 -8.94
C SER A 72 -1.73 -7.37 -9.82
N GLN A 73 -1.54 -7.54 -11.13
CA GLN A 73 -1.61 -6.46 -12.08
C GLN A 73 -3.05 -5.95 -12.24
N GLY A 74 -3.21 -4.61 -12.23
CA GLY A 74 -4.46 -3.94 -12.52
C GLY A 74 -4.73 -3.84 -14.03
N VAL A 75 -5.93 -3.41 -14.39
CA VAL A 75 -6.34 -3.24 -15.79
C VAL A 75 -5.70 -1.96 -16.36
N PRO A 76 -5.11 -2.00 -17.58
CA PRO A 76 -4.61 -0.79 -18.22
C PRO A 76 -5.76 0.11 -18.68
N SER A 77 -5.62 1.42 -18.45
CA SER A 77 -6.55 2.45 -18.89
C SER A 77 -5.85 3.45 -19.80
N GLU A 78 -6.37 3.68 -20.98
CA GLU A 78 -5.82 4.66 -21.90
C GLU A 78 -6.16 6.08 -21.44
N THR A 79 -5.12 6.92 -21.31
CA THR A 79 -5.26 8.32 -20.87
C THR A 79 -4.96 9.33 -21.99
N GLY A 80 -4.21 8.91 -23.01
CA GLY A 80 -3.77 9.75 -24.11
C GLY A 80 -2.65 10.75 -23.76
N ARG A 81 -2.24 10.88 -22.47
CA ARG A 81 -1.15 11.79 -22.06
C ARG A 81 0.20 11.18 -22.40
N SER A 82 1.11 11.98 -22.92
CA SER A 82 2.44 11.52 -23.37
C SER A 82 3.35 11.03 -22.24
N LEU A 83 3.14 11.54 -21.02
CA LEU A 83 3.96 11.22 -19.84
C LEU A 83 3.28 10.19 -18.89
N ASP A 84 2.20 9.58 -19.32
CA ASP A 84 1.58 8.46 -18.60
C ASP A 84 2.16 7.14 -19.09
N PHE A 85 2.59 6.31 -18.16
CA PHE A 85 3.25 5.05 -18.44
C PHE A 85 2.63 3.90 -17.65
N TYR A 86 2.57 2.75 -18.27
CA TYR A 86 2.08 1.50 -17.71
C TYR A 86 3.13 0.41 -17.89
N ILE A 87 3.33 -0.40 -16.87
CA ILE A 87 4.21 -1.57 -16.94
C ILE A 87 3.34 -2.80 -17.22
N GLU A 88 3.48 -3.42 -18.39
CA GLU A 88 2.90 -4.71 -18.69
C GLU A 88 3.82 -5.81 -18.16
N GLY A 89 3.41 -6.52 -17.11
CA GLY A 89 4.19 -7.52 -16.41
C GLY A 89 4.60 -7.10 -15.00
N GLU A 90 5.64 -7.74 -14.47
CA GLU A 90 6.16 -7.51 -13.12
C GLU A 90 7.15 -6.35 -13.09
N GLY A 91 7.37 -5.72 -11.90
CA GLY A 91 8.30 -4.63 -11.67
C GLY A 91 7.63 -3.34 -11.20
N PHE A 92 8.42 -2.32 -10.93
CA PHE A 92 7.99 -1.02 -10.40
C PHE A 92 8.79 0.10 -11.05
N PHE A 93 8.24 1.29 -11.08
CA PHE A 93 8.99 2.51 -11.34
C PHE A 93 9.80 2.89 -10.11
N GLY A 94 11.06 3.28 -10.30
CA GLY A 94 11.90 3.82 -9.24
C GLY A 94 11.73 5.34 -9.15
N LEU A 95 11.51 5.85 -7.96
CA LEU A 95 11.44 7.27 -7.65
C LEU A 95 12.53 7.63 -6.66
N VAL A 96 13.24 8.72 -6.90
CA VAL A 96 14.23 9.27 -5.97
C VAL A 96 13.81 10.63 -5.47
N ASP A 97 13.88 10.83 -4.18
CA ASP A 97 13.77 12.14 -3.55
C ASP A 97 15.18 12.72 -3.41
N LEU A 98 15.48 13.82 -4.12
CA LEU A 98 16.81 14.45 -4.06
C LEU A 98 17.12 15.11 -2.72
N ALA A 99 16.10 15.45 -1.93
CA ALA A 99 16.31 16.07 -0.62
C ALA A 99 16.77 15.06 0.43
N THR A 100 16.22 13.83 0.40
CA THR A 100 16.53 12.77 1.35
C THR A 100 17.50 11.73 0.78
N GLY A 101 17.60 11.62 -0.54
CA GLY A 101 18.33 10.55 -1.24
C GLY A 101 17.62 9.20 -1.18
N GLU A 102 16.37 9.14 -0.69
CA GLU A 102 15.62 7.92 -0.54
C GLU A 102 15.04 7.46 -1.89
N VAL A 103 15.21 6.18 -2.20
CA VAL A 103 14.63 5.56 -3.39
C VAL A 103 13.40 4.75 -3.00
N THR A 104 12.28 5.07 -3.60
CA THR A 104 10.99 4.40 -3.40
C THR A 104 10.48 3.84 -4.72
N PHE A 105 9.55 2.89 -4.65
CA PHE A 105 9.04 2.18 -5.81
C PHE A 105 7.53 2.35 -5.93
N THR A 106 7.02 2.51 -7.15
CA THR A 106 5.59 2.71 -7.41
C THR A 106 5.15 2.01 -8.68
N ARG A 107 3.85 1.71 -8.75
CA ARG A 107 3.16 1.31 -10.00
C ARG A 107 2.39 2.46 -10.63
N ASN A 108 2.31 3.61 -9.96
CA ASN A 108 1.69 4.79 -10.52
C ASN A 108 2.64 5.44 -11.55
N GLY A 109 2.25 5.42 -12.81
CA GLY A 109 3.01 6.00 -13.92
C GLY A 109 2.49 7.36 -14.37
N ALA A 110 1.69 8.06 -13.59
CA ALA A 110 1.19 9.40 -13.89
C ALA A 110 2.27 10.46 -13.64
N PHE A 111 3.24 10.56 -14.54
CA PHE A 111 4.37 11.44 -14.36
C PHE A 111 4.13 12.84 -14.92
N ILE A 112 4.94 13.77 -14.44
CA ILE A 112 4.96 15.18 -14.86
C ILE A 112 6.41 15.59 -15.16
N MET A 113 6.56 16.78 -15.76
CA MET A 113 7.86 17.41 -15.86
C MET A 113 8.15 18.21 -14.61
N SER A 114 9.26 17.91 -13.98
CA SER A 114 9.80 18.66 -12.85
C SER A 114 11.08 19.36 -13.26
N GLN A 115 11.22 20.64 -12.88
CA GLN A 115 12.37 21.46 -13.21
C GLN A 115 13.43 21.33 -12.12
N LEU A 116 14.67 21.10 -12.54
CA LEU A 116 15.85 21.11 -11.68
C LEU A 116 16.86 22.15 -12.23
N GLU A 117 17.50 22.88 -11.33
CA GLU A 117 18.57 23.81 -11.68
C GLU A 117 19.91 23.07 -11.56
N GLU A 118 20.62 22.92 -12.68
CA GLU A 118 21.93 22.28 -12.71
C GLU A 118 23.02 23.27 -13.14
N PRO A 119 24.23 23.17 -12.57
CA PRO A 119 25.36 24.00 -13.01
C PRO A 119 25.83 23.56 -14.40
N THR A 120 25.84 24.46 -15.35
CA THR A 120 26.28 24.19 -16.74
C THR A 120 27.78 23.91 -16.85
N GLY A 121 28.53 24.04 -15.74
CA GLY A 121 29.98 23.90 -15.72
C GLY A 121 30.71 25.16 -16.21
N GLU A 122 29.98 26.14 -16.70
CA GLU A 122 30.49 27.48 -17.03
C GLU A 122 30.34 28.40 -15.84
N VAL A 123 31.29 29.30 -15.65
CA VAL A 123 31.27 30.31 -14.59
C VAL A 123 31.02 31.69 -15.21
N ASP A 124 30.21 32.50 -14.57
CA ASP A 124 29.98 33.88 -14.93
C ASP A 124 31.25 34.74 -14.69
N GLU A 125 31.29 35.96 -15.19
CA GLU A 125 32.39 36.93 -15.00
C GLU A 125 32.72 37.15 -13.50
N ASN A 126 31.82 36.86 -12.62
CA ASN A 126 31.95 36.95 -11.16
C ASN A 126 32.46 35.65 -10.48
N GLY A 127 32.67 34.57 -11.25
CA GLY A 127 33.09 33.26 -10.72
C GLY A 127 31.98 32.41 -10.13
N GLU A 128 30.71 32.78 -10.31
CA GLU A 128 29.55 31.98 -9.92
C GLU A 128 29.17 31.00 -11.03
N PRO A 129 28.78 29.73 -10.70
CA PRO A 129 28.34 28.75 -11.69
C PRO A 129 27.03 29.22 -12.36
N ILE A 130 27.00 29.18 -13.66
CA ILE A 130 25.79 29.45 -14.44
C ILE A 130 24.85 28.26 -14.26
N MET A 131 23.64 28.52 -13.72
CA MET A 131 22.61 27.49 -13.49
C MET A 131 21.70 27.42 -14.71
N GLU A 132 21.56 26.24 -15.29
CA GLU A 132 20.62 25.95 -16.36
C GLU A 132 19.40 25.20 -15.80
N LYS A 133 18.22 25.51 -16.35
CA LYS A 133 16.98 24.87 -15.99
C LYS A 133 16.74 23.67 -16.89
N VAL A 134 16.95 22.48 -16.34
CA VAL A 134 16.74 21.21 -17.03
C VAL A 134 15.43 20.60 -16.54
N PHE A 135 14.64 20.06 -17.46
CA PHE A 135 13.40 19.37 -17.14
C PHE A 135 13.64 17.88 -17.06
N TYR A 136 13.18 17.28 -15.98
CA TYR A 136 13.28 15.87 -15.70
C TYR A 136 11.90 15.24 -15.52
N LEU A 137 11.80 13.93 -15.79
CA LEU A 137 10.60 13.17 -15.49
C LEU A 137 10.46 13.00 -13.97
N GLY A 138 9.34 13.42 -13.43
CA GLY A 138 9.09 13.39 -11.98
C GLY A 138 7.64 13.09 -11.66
N ASP A 139 7.38 13.05 -10.37
CA ASP A 139 6.08 12.85 -9.74
C ASP A 139 5.50 14.18 -9.25
N ASN A 140 4.21 14.25 -8.97
CA ASN A 140 3.51 15.41 -8.43
C ASN A 140 4.03 15.90 -7.07
N GLU A 141 4.81 15.10 -6.36
CA GLU A 141 5.39 15.42 -5.05
C GLU A 141 6.87 15.86 -5.12
N GLY A 142 7.40 16.07 -6.33
CA GLY A 142 8.76 16.56 -6.54
C GLY A 142 9.84 15.49 -6.48
N ARG A 143 9.49 14.22 -6.60
CA ARG A 143 10.43 13.12 -6.78
C ARG A 143 10.70 12.89 -8.25
N PHE A 144 11.87 12.34 -8.57
CA PHE A 144 12.32 12.10 -9.93
C PHE A 144 12.31 10.62 -10.28
N VAL A 145 11.93 10.32 -11.51
CA VAL A 145 11.90 8.95 -12.04
C VAL A 145 13.31 8.50 -12.42
N LEU A 146 13.68 7.29 -12.03
CA LEU A 146 14.98 6.72 -12.31
C LEU A 146 14.98 5.97 -13.65
N ASN A 147 16.09 6.10 -14.37
CA ASN A 147 16.40 5.25 -15.52
C ASN A 147 16.94 3.89 -15.07
N GLU A 148 17.17 2.96 -16.00
CA GLU A 148 17.75 1.64 -15.72
C GLU A 148 19.12 1.70 -15.01
N ARG A 149 19.86 2.80 -15.13
CA ARG A 149 21.18 2.98 -14.50
C ARG A 149 21.13 3.73 -13.17
N GLY A 150 19.93 4.06 -12.69
CA GLY A 150 19.75 4.83 -11.46
C GLY A 150 19.98 6.34 -11.61
N GLY A 151 20.05 6.85 -12.83
CA GLY A 151 20.16 8.29 -13.11
C GLY A 151 18.79 8.94 -13.38
N LEU A 152 18.75 10.27 -13.41
CA LEU A 152 17.56 11.03 -13.75
C LEU A 152 17.31 10.98 -15.27
N ILE A 153 16.07 11.21 -15.68
CA ILE A 153 15.65 11.15 -17.09
C ILE A 153 15.34 12.59 -17.56
N PRO A 154 16.24 13.21 -18.34
CA PRO A 154 15.99 14.54 -18.88
C PRO A 154 14.95 14.46 -19.99
N ILE A 155 14.07 15.45 -20.06
CA ILE A 155 13.03 15.59 -21.09
C ILE A 155 13.36 16.83 -21.93
N ASN A 156 13.78 16.61 -23.19
CA ASN A 156 14.11 17.69 -24.12
C ASN A 156 12.87 18.18 -24.89
N ASP A 157 11.95 17.29 -25.26
CA ASP A 157 10.70 17.59 -25.95
C ASP A 157 9.57 16.65 -25.54
N ILE A 158 8.48 17.21 -25.00
CA ILE A 158 7.29 16.45 -24.59
C ILE A 158 6.55 15.84 -25.79
N ASN A 159 6.63 16.50 -26.93
CA ASN A 159 5.86 16.16 -28.13
C ASN A 159 6.63 15.26 -29.10
N ALA A 160 7.87 14.91 -28.78
CA ALA A 160 8.62 13.98 -29.59
C ALA A 160 7.91 12.61 -29.59
N PRO A 161 7.23 12.23 -30.70
CA PRO A 161 6.33 11.07 -30.68
C PRO A 161 7.04 9.73 -30.53
N ASP A 162 8.35 9.70 -30.78
CA ASP A 162 9.13 8.48 -30.90
C ASP A 162 10.36 8.40 -29.98
N GLU A 163 10.55 9.35 -29.07
CA GLU A 163 11.65 9.29 -28.12
C GLU A 163 11.28 8.27 -27.02
N GLU A 164 11.88 7.10 -27.07
CA GLU A 164 11.80 6.11 -26.01
C GLU A 164 12.53 6.65 -24.77
N LEU A 165 11.76 7.11 -23.79
CA LEU A 165 12.33 7.52 -22.51
C LEU A 165 12.90 6.28 -21.81
N PRO A 166 14.16 6.29 -21.38
CA PRO A 166 14.83 5.15 -20.76
C PRO A 166 14.37 4.97 -19.29
N ILE A 167 13.07 4.75 -19.09
CA ILE A 167 12.50 4.56 -17.74
C ILE A 167 12.92 3.19 -17.22
N GLY A 168 13.53 3.17 -16.03
CA GLY A 168 13.91 1.94 -15.37
C GLY A 168 12.71 1.18 -14.81
N ILE A 169 12.63 -0.11 -15.10
CA ILE A 169 11.70 -1.04 -14.45
C ILE A 169 12.52 -1.87 -13.47
N PHE A 170 12.14 -1.78 -12.21
CA PHE A 170 12.84 -2.41 -11.09
C PHE A 170 12.01 -3.53 -10.50
N ASP A 171 12.65 -4.62 -10.13
CA ASP A 171 11.98 -5.78 -9.57
C ASP A 171 12.73 -6.35 -8.37
N TYR A 172 12.00 -7.09 -7.53
CA TYR A 172 12.50 -7.75 -6.33
C TYR A 172 12.10 -9.22 -6.31
N THR A 173 12.96 -10.07 -5.78
CA THR A 173 12.70 -11.51 -5.66
C THR A 173 11.45 -11.81 -4.81
N ASN A 174 11.14 -10.95 -3.85
CA ASN A 174 10.02 -11.13 -2.93
C ASN A 174 9.38 -9.78 -2.57
N TYR A 175 8.14 -9.58 -2.95
CA TYR A 175 7.37 -8.37 -2.61
C TYR A 175 6.82 -8.38 -1.18
N ASN A 176 6.80 -9.55 -0.51
CA ASN A 176 6.27 -9.65 0.84
C ASN A 176 7.17 -8.91 1.84
N GLY A 177 6.61 -7.91 2.48
CA GLY A 177 7.30 -7.15 3.51
C GLY A 177 7.82 -5.80 3.06
N MET A 178 7.57 -5.37 1.82
CA MET A 178 7.72 -3.96 1.45
C MET A 178 6.87 -3.09 2.37
N ILE A 179 7.44 -1.98 2.82
CA ILE A 179 6.71 -1.00 3.62
C ILE A 179 5.96 -0.08 2.67
N GLN A 180 4.63 -0.04 2.79
CA GLN A 180 3.82 0.95 2.10
C GLN A 180 3.98 2.28 2.83
N LEU A 181 4.50 3.29 2.16
CA LEU A 181 4.68 4.64 2.70
C LEU A 181 3.42 5.47 2.53
N ASP A 182 2.89 5.48 1.31
CA ASP A 182 1.63 6.12 0.93
C ASP A 182 0.79 5.11 0.16
N ASP A 183 -0.32 5.57 -0.41
CA ASP A 183 -1.27 4.70 -1.12
C ASP A 183 -0.65 3.91 -2.29
N THR A 184 0.39 4.46 -2.94
CA THR A 184 0.98 3.86 -4.15
C THR A 184 2.48 3.63 -4.10
N ARG A 185 3.17 4.03 -3.01
CA ARG A 185 4.62 3.92 -2.88
C ARG A 185 5.04 2.84 -1.90
N TYR A 186 6.11 2.15 -2.27
CA TYR A 186 6.66 1.04 -1.52
C TYR A 186 8.14 1.27 -1.25
N LEU A 187 8.55 1.02 -0.02
CA LEU A 187 9.95 1.03 0.40
C LEU A 187 10.39 -0.42 0.61
N PRO A 188 11.44 -0.88 -0.09
CA PRO A 188 11.97 -2.22 0.11
C PRO A 188 12.68 -2.33 1.44
N VAL A 189 12.68 -3.51 2.01
CA VAL A 189 13.47 -3.89 3.18
C VAL A 189 14.41 -5.04 2.84
N ASP A 190 15.40 -5.32 3.68
CA ASP A 190 16.43 -6.36 3.45
C ASP A 190 15.84 -7.74 3.09
N LYS A 191 14.61 -8.03 3.53
CA LYS A 191 13.91 -9.29 3.25
C LYS A 191 13.41 -9.43 1.81
N ASN A 192 13.35 -8.34 1.05
CA ASN A 192 12.89 -8.35 -0.34
C ASN A 192 13.94 -8.92 -1.30
N GLY A 193 15.17 -9.07 -0.84
CA GLY A 193 16.30 -9.58 -1.64
C GLY A 193 16.95 -8.47 -2.45
N ASN A 194 17.69 -8.87 -3.48
CA ASN A 194 18.41 -7.93 -4.33
C ASN A 194 17.46 -7.27 -5.34
N LEU A 195 17.73 -6.00 -5.61
CA LEU A 195 17.12 -5.26 -6.71
C LEU A 195 17.68 -5.80 -8.03
N TRP A 196 16.80 -6.05 -8.99
CA TRP A 196 17.18 -6.35 -10.38
C TRP A 196 16.31 -5.57 -11.36
N TYR A 197 16.62 -5.65 -12.64
CA TYR A 197 15.81 -5.02 -13.67
C TYR A 197 14.67 -5.96 -14.05
N GLY A 198 13.45 -5.44 -14.01
CA GLY A 198 12.25 -6.21 -14.35
C GLY A 198 12.14 -6.45 -15.86
N ASP A 199 11.58 -7.60 -16.24
CA ASP A 199 11.30 -7.95 -17.65
C ASP A 199 9.98 -7.32 -18.15
N GLY A 200 9.37 -6.41 -17.37
CA GLY A 200 8.14 -5.71 -17.72
C GLY A 200 8.30 -4.85 -18.96
N LYS A 201 7.25 -4.79 -19.79
CA LYS A 201 7.22 -3.94 -20.98
C LYS A 201 6.57 -2.60 -20.65
N LEU A 202 7.26 -1.51 -21.02
CA LEU A 202 6.73 -0.16 -20.87
C LEU A 202 5.74 0.17 -21.98
N VAL A 203 4.54 0.63 -21.62
CA VAL A 203 3.50 1.09 -22.55
C VAL A 203 3.18 2.56 -22.23
N ARG A 204 3.28 3.43 -23.24
CA ARG A 204 2.98 4.89 -23.11
C ARG A 204 1.48 5.15 -23.26
N ARG A 205 1.03 6.26 -22.67
CA ARG A 205 -0.35 6.77 -22.73
C ARG A 205 -1.37 5.90 -22.01
N TYR A 206 -0.90 5.00 -21.17
CA TYR A 206 -1.73 4.16 -20.33
C TYR A 206 -1.31 4.32 -18.86
N LEU A 207 -2.28 4.14 -17.98
CA LEU A 207 -2.07 4.02 -16.54
C LEU A 207 -2.64 2.72 -16.03
N GLU A 208 -2.07 2.19 -14.97
CA GLU A 208 -2.58 1.02 -14.26
C GLU A 208 -3.72 1.44 -13.33
N LEU A 209 -4.92 0.90 -13.53
CA LEU A 209 -6.01 1.05 -12.57
C LEU A 209 -5.72 0.23 -11.31
N SER A 210 -6.34 0.64 -10.21
CA SER A 210 -6.36 -0.16 -8.98
C SER A 210 -6.83 -1.59 -9.26
N ASN A 211 -6.24 -2.58 -8.59
CA ASN A 211 -6.68 -3.98 -8.67
C ASN A 211 -7.79 -4.32 -7.66
N VAL A 212 -8.42 -3.30 -7.07
CA VAL A 212 -9.53 -3.43 -6.12
C VAL A 212 -10.82 -3.79 -6.84
N ASP A 213 -11.46 -4.89 -6.45
CA ASP A 213 -12.84 -5.21 -6.85
C ASP A 213 -13.83 -4.56 -5.86
N LEU A 214 -14.49 -3.50 -6.30
CA LEU A 214 -15.42 -2.73 -5.47
C LEU A 214 -16.58 -3.59 -4.93
N ALA A 215 -17.09 -4.54 -5.72
CA ALA A 215 -18.21 -5.37 -5.30
C ALA A 215 -17.80 -6.36 -4.19
N ASP A 216 -16.62 -6.94 -4.32
CA ASP A 216 -16.03 -7.83 -3.32
C ASP A 216 -15.71 -7.05 -2.02
N GLU A 217 -15.10 -5.87 -2.13
CA GLU A 217 -14.77 -5.04 -0.98
C GLU A 217 -15.99 -4.54 -0.21
N ILE A 218 -17.07 -4.10 -0.90
CA ILE A 218 -18.34 -3.72 -0.25
C ILE A 218 -18.93 -4.91 0.51
N THR A 219 -18.88 -6.11 -0.07
CA THR A 219 -19.38 -7.32 0.60
C THR A 219 -18.60 -7.59 1.89
N LYS A 220 -17.27 -7.49 1.86
CA LYS A 220 -16.41 -7.65 3.04
C LYS A 220 -16.64 -6.59 4.10
N VAL A 221 -16.89 -5.34 3.71
CA VAL A 221 -17.28 -4.26 4.64
C VAL A 221 -18.58 -4.58 5.34
N ILE A 222 -19.61 -5.07 4.62
CA ILE A 222 -20.88 -5.46 5.23
C ILE A 222 -20.69 -6.65 6.20
N GLU A 223 -19.88 -7.64 5.83
CA GLU A 223 -19.55 -8.78 6.69
C GLU A 223 -18.82 -8.32 7.96
N ALA A 224 -17.79 -7.48 7.83
CA ALA A 224 -17.04 -6.92 8.96
C ALA A 224 -17.94 -6.08 9.89
N GLN A 225 -18.84 -5.25 9.32
CA GLN A 225 -19.78 -4.45 10.08
C GLN A 225 -20.77 -5.32 10.87
N ARG A 226 -21.30 -6.39 10.27
CA ARG A 226 -22.19 -7.34 10.96
C ARG A 226 -21.46 -8.07 12.07
N ALA A 227 -20.22 -8.54 11.82
CA ALA A 227 -19.40 -9.21 12.81
C ALA A 227 -19.05 -8.27 13.99
N TYR A 228 -18.70 -7.01 13.70
CA TYR A 228 -18.48 -5.97 14.69
C TYR A 228 -19.71 -5.75 15.59
N THR A 229 -20.87 -5.60 14.96
CA THR A 229 -22.13 -5.42 15.69
C THR A 229 -22.49 -6.63 16.56
N ALA A 230 -22.25 -7.85 16.07
CA ALA A 230 -22.45 -9.08 16.83
C ALA A 230 -21.51 -9.16 18.04
N ALA A 231 -20.23 -8.80 17.87
CA ALA A 231 -19.25 -8.75 18.95
C ALA A 231 -19.63 -7.72 20.02
N LEU A 232 -20.11 -6.53 19.64
CA LEU A 232 -20.61 -5.53 20.59
C LEU A 232 -21.85 -6.01 21.36
N LYS A 233 -22.79 -6.70 20.69
CA LYS A 233 -23.94 -7.30 21.37
C LYS A 233 -23.51 -8.32 22.43
N MET A 234 -22.48 -9.12 22.14
CA MET A 234 -21.92 -10.06 23.12
C MET A 234 -21.36 -9.34 24.35
N VAL A 235 -20.69 -8.20 24.16
CA VAL A 235 -20.19 -7.36 25.26
C VAL A 235 -21.35 -6.85 26.13
N ILE A 236 -22.40 -6.30 25.50
CA ILE A 236 -23.58 -5.78 26.20
C ILE A 236 -24.28 -6.90 26.98
N THR A 237 -24.54 -8.03 26.34
CA THR A 237 -25.20 -9.18 27.01
C THR A 237 -24.36 -9.71 28.17
N SER A 238 -23.05 -9.71 28.05
CA SER A 238 -22.15 -10.12 29.15
C SER A 238 -22.23 -9.18 30.34
N ASP A 239 -22.34 -7.86 30.09
CA ASP A 239 -22.53 -6.83 31.12
C ASP A 239 -23.89 -6.96 31.83
N GLU A 240 -24.97 -7.18 31.07
CA GLU A 240 -26.32 -7.41 31.60
C GLU A 240 -26.38 -8.65 32.51
N ILE A 241 -25.71 -9.75 32.11
CA ILE A 241 -25.60 -10.96 32.93
C ILE A 241 -24.88 -10.67 34.24
N GLU A 242 -23.77 -9.94 34.18
CA GLU A 242 -22.99 -9.60 35.39
C GLU A 242 -23.78 -8.67 36.31
N SER A 243 -24.51 -7.70 35.76
CA SER A 243 -25.42 -6.82 36.51
C SER A 243 -26.53 -7.62 37.19
N THR A 244 -27.14 -8.57 36.50
CA THR A 244 -28.19 -9.43 37.04
C THR A 244 -27.68 -10.31 38.19
N ILE A 245 -26.48 -10.91 38.03
CA ILE A 245 -25.86 -11.72 39.09
C ILE A 245 -25.57 -10.86 40.33
N ASN A 246 -25.06 -9.64 40.12
CA ASN A 246 -24.79 -8.74 41.24
C ASN A 246 -26.08 -8.28 41.95
N GLY A 247 -27.18 -8.07 41.20
CA GLY A 247 -28.48 -7.77 41.77
C GLY A 247 -29.14 -8.92 42.59
N LEU A 248 -28.79 -10.16 42.24
CA LEU A 248 -29.25 -11.35 43.00
C LEU A 248 -28.47 -11.59 44.30
N ARG A 249 -27.31 -10.94 44.45
CA ARG A 249 -26.41 -11.08 45.59
C ARG A 249 -26.69 -10.08 46.72
N THR A 250 -27.55 -9.07 46.46
CA THR A 250 -28.06 -8.13 47.46
C THR A 250 -29.41 -8.61 48.02
#